data_d51e9a1bed6c2c49655be4df0df4b36a
#
_entry.id   d51e9a1bed6c2c49655be4df0df4b36a
#
_cell.length_a   1.000
_cell.length_b   1.000
_cell.length_c   1.000
_cell.angle_alpha   90.00
_cell.angle_beta   90.00
_cell.angle_gamma   90.00
#
_symmetry.space_group_name_H-M   'P 1'
#
loop_
_entity.id
_entity.type
_entity.pdbx_description
1 polymer ?
#
loop_
_entity_poly.entity_id
_entity_poly.type
_entity_poly.pdbx_seq_one_letter_code
_entity_poly.pdbx_strand_id
1 'polypeptide(L)'
;MPMTSSPAATVASADHATAHTLLNCLLREVSGPEHQTVVADGWLRLRLPRCGVLLRVGLRRTSLIGAHRFTGPVSEERDGTWAEVSWRGLAERIHRELQLRTGVHNDEFLGQVASSHAGMTAALEAMEAMEAMEALEDRNTVRDGADRAHDLYLASEQSLLFGHRFHPTPKARTGSADSWSRFAPEAGARFPLHHLAVRQEYVREESARPGALAALDRQGAVPEGYRLLPAHPWQYAMLREHRLLRAAIARGEVLDLGPGGAEFAPTASVRTLYDGRDFLKFSLNVRITNCLRKNADYELSGAVALTRLLEPVATDLAARFPGCELLREPAYRTLNLGDRENGSDRGNGGDRGNGGDRGNGSDRGNGGDGGADRQLIEGFGVIVREGLGARLRPGLTALLAAAVADEYPTSGAQISRLLPGAGSDRLSAWWQAYLELLVPPVLAAYFDHGVVLEPHLQNVVIGVDPADGTPRQVLFRDLEGTKLVPEHHTAALAALPEAVARPLTYERERGWDRVVYCLLVNHIAEMVAALADRSPGLEPALWSAVRRVLCERSAAHDHPPALRALVAGVPLPAKANLLTRWGRRADRHAGYVRIASPLASALLSEAAHVMHPGSSR
;
A
#
# COMPACT_ATOMS: atom_id res chain seq x y z
N MET A 1 -30.06 -30.11 22.63
CA MET A 1 -28.72 -29.85 22.11
C MET A 1 -28.44 -28.40 22.33
N PRO A 2 -27.40 -28.02 23.07
CA PRO A 2 -27.12 -26.61 23.30
C PRO A 2 -26.55 -25.97 22.01
N MET A 3 -27.14 -24.86 21.60
CA MET A 3 -26.64 -23.99 20.53
C MET A 3 -25.24 -23.53 20.90
N THR A 4 -24.23 -23.93 20.13
CA THR A 4 -22.89 -23.40 20.25
C THR A 4 -22.93 -21.93 19.85
N SER A 5 -22.79 -21.04 20.82
CA SER A 5 -22.57 -19.61 20.60
C SER A 5 -21.33 -19.47 19.73
N SER A 6 -21.50 -18.76 18.60
CA SER A 6 -20.37 -18.29 17.79
C SER A 6 -19.38 -17.55 18.72
N PRO A 7 -18.07 -17.83 18.67
CA PRO A 7 -17.13 -17.09 19.50
C PRO A 7 -17.24 -15.61 19.15
N ALA A 8 -17.55 -14.79 20.15
CA ALA A 8 -17.49 -13.35 20.03
C ALA A 8 -16.14 -12.97 19.41
N ALA A 9 -16.15 -12.16 18.36
CA ALA A 9 -14.94 -11.65 17.75
C ALA A 9 -14.13 -10.94 18.85
N THR A 10 -13.04 -11.57 19.27
CA THR A 10 -12.13 -10.97 20.24
C THR A 10 -11.56 -9.71 19.59
N VAL A 11 -11.88 -8.54 20.09
CA VAL A 11 -11.25 -7.29 19.62
C VAL A 11 -9.75 -7.47 19.79
N ALA A 12 -9.01 -7.40 18.67
CA ALA A 12 -7.57 -7.59 18.72
C ALA A 12 -6.95 -6.41 19.47
N SER A 13 -6.22 -6.69 20.54
CA SER A 13 -5.44 -5.67 21.24
C SER A 13 -4.22 -5.27 20.40
N ALA A 14 -3.72 -4.06 20.58
CA ALA A 14 -2.46 -3.60 19.98
C ALA A 14 -1.29 -4.54 20.31
N ASP A 15 -1.28 -5.13 21.50
CA ASP A 15 -0.28 -6.08 21.97
C ASP A 15 -0.26 -7.36 21.11
N HIS A 16 -1.42 -7.99 20.91
CA HIS A 16 -1.53 -9.17 20.08
C HIS A 16 -1.22 -8.85 18.61
N ALA A 17 -1.77 -7.75 18.07
CA ALA A 17 -1.53 -7.34 16.69
C ALA A 17 -0.03 -7.11 16.42
N THR A 18 0.68 -6.45 17.35
CA THR A 18 2.13 -6.23 17.24
C THR A 18 2.90 -7.55 17.31
N ALA A 19 2.59 -8.43 18.29
CA ALA A 19 3.25 -9.71 18.43
C ALA A 19 3.02 -10.61 17.21
N HIS A 20 1.78 -10.71 16.71
CA HIS A 20 1.43 -11.51 15.54
C HIS A 20 2.08 -10.97 14.26
N THR A 21 2.17 -9.64 14.10
CA THR A 21 2.87 -9.00 12.98
C THR A 21 4.36 -9.35 12.97
N LEU A 22 5.01 -9.29 14.13
CA LEU A 22 6.42 -9.70 14.28
C LEU A 22 6.63 -11.18 13.95
N LEU A 23 5.73 -12.05 14.42
CA LEU A 23 5.78 -13.49 14.09
C LEU A 23 5.57 -13.75 12.61
N ASN A 24 4.62 -13.08 11.96
CA ASN A 24 4.38 -13.21 10.51
C ASN A 24 5.63 -12.85 9.71
N CYS A 25 6.31 -11.75 10.07
CA CYS A 25 7.57 -11.35 9.43
C CYS A 25 8.67 -12.37 9.66
N LEU A 26 8.84 -12.81 10.90
CA LEU A 26 9.88 -13.78 11.29
C LEU A 26 9.65 -15.13 10.59
N LEU A 27 8.40 -15.63 10.60
CA LEU A 27 8.01 -16.87 9.92
C LEU A 27 8.31 -16.81 8.42
N ARG A 28 7.91 -15.72 7.77
CA ARG A 28 8.09 -15.55 6.32
C ARG A 28 9.54 -15.41 5.89
N GLU A 29 10.34 -14.67 6.66
CA GLU A 29 11.63 -14.18 6.20
C GLU A 29 12.83 -14.90 6.81
N VAL A 30 12.65 -15.57 7.95
CA VAL A 30 13.74 -16.19 8.71
C VAL A 30 13.42 -17.64 9.02
N SER A 31 12.48 -17.89 9.93
CA SER A 31 12.28 -19.19 10.53
C SER A 31 11.66 -20.22 9.58
N GLY A 32 10.77 -19.81 8.67
CA GLY A 32 10.20 -20.67 7.65
C GLY A 32 11.26 -21.13 6.63
N PRO A 33 11.98 -20.20 5.97
CA PRO A 33 13.09 -20.54 5.06
C PRO A 33 14.19 -21.38 5.69
N GLU A 34 14.44 -21.22 6.99
CA GLU A 34 15.44 -22.02 7.72
C GLU A 34 14.87 -23.34 8.31
N HIS A 35 13.62 -23.70 8.01
CA HIS A 35 12.94 -24.90 8.53
C HIS A 35 12.91 -24.96 10.06
N GLN A 36 12.80 -23.82 10.74
CA GLN A 36 12.76 -23.68 12.19
C GLN A 36 11.32 -23.63 12.76
N THR A 37 10.35 -24.17 12.04
CA THR A 37 8.93 -24.11 12.41
C THR A 37 8.25 -25.47 12.31
N VAL A 38 7.32 -25.72 13.23
CA VAL A 38 6.45 -26.90 13.21
C VAL A 38 5.02 -26.47 13.54
N VAL A 39 4.07 -26.93 12.74
CA VAL A 39 2.64 -26.81 13.00
C VAL A 39 2.11 -28.16 13.48
N ALA A 40 1.66 -28.24 14.72
CA ALA A 40 1.07 -29.45 15.31
C ALA A 40 0.06 -29.09 16.42
N ASP A 41 -1.01 -29.85 16.55
CA ASP A 41 -1.97 -29.79 17.65
C ASP A 41 -2.58 -28.38 17.87
N GLY A 42 -2.83 -27.64 16.80
CA GLY A 42 -3.36 -26.28 16.87
C GLY A 42 -2.34 -25.21 17.28
N TRP A 43 -1.05 -25.55 17.31
CA TRP A 43 0.03 -24.63 17.65
C TRP A 43 1.03 -24.47 16.50
N LEU A 44 1.52 -23.27 16.30
CA LEU A 44 2.77 -23.01 15.61
C LEU A 44 3.88 -22.95 16.66
N ARG A 45 4.89 -23.81 16.53
CA ARG A 45 6.15 -23.76 17.28
C ARG A 45 7.23 -23.21 16.38
N LEU A 46 8.03 -22.28 16.91
CA LEU A 46 9.04 -21.55 16.16
C LEU A 46 10.33 -21.44 17.00
N ARG A 47 11.44 -21.85 16.41
CA ARG A 47 12.73 -21.81 17.07
C ARG A 47 13.53 -20.59 16.66
N LEU A 48 14.19 -19.98 17.63
CA LEU A 48 15.24 -18.96 17.44
C LEU A 48 16.58 -19.58 17.86
N PRO A 49 17.27 -20.28 16.94
CA PRO A 49 18.35 -21.19 17.33
C PRO A 49 19.59 -20.48 17.90
N ARG A 50 19.85 -19.23 17.46
CA ARG A 50 21.04 -18.50 17.89
C ARG A 50 20.94 -17.96 19.31
N CYS A 51 19.75 -17.62 19.75
CA CYS A 51 19.51 -17.23 21.14
C CYS A 51 18.93 -18.35 22.01
N GLY A 52 18.73 -19.56 21.45
CA GLY A 52 18.30 -20.74 22.18
C GLY A 52 16.83 -20.69 22.64
N VAL A 53 15.98 -19.90 21.98
CA VAL A 53 14.59 -19.68 22.37
C VAL A 53 13.65 -20.54 21.53
N LEU A 54 12.66 -21.18 22.17
CA LEU A 54 11.54 -21.83 21.54
C LEU A 54 10.27 -21.09 21.88
N LEU A 55 9.57 -20.64 20.84
CA LEU A 55 8.30 -19.93 20.93
C LEU A 55 7.14 -20.81 20.48
N ARG A 56 5.94 -20.52 20.96
CA ARG A 56 4.67 -21.05 20.40
C ARG A 56 3.59 -19.98 20.39
N VAL A 57 2.66 -20.15 19.47
CA VAL A 57 1.41 -19.36 19.38
C VAL A 57 0.28 -20.25 18.92
N GLY A 58 -0.92 -20.02 19.45
CA GLY A 58 -2.13 -20.74 19.04
C GLY A 58 -2.49 -20.40 17.59
N LEU A 59 -3.05 -21.39 16.88
CA LEU A 59 -3.52 -21.23 15.51
C LEU A 59 -5.05 -21.30 15.47
N ARG A 60 -5.67 -20.20 15.05
CA ARG A 60 -7.09 -20.20 14.67
C ARG A 60 -7.30 -20.90 13.32
N ARG A 61 -6.35 -20.69 12.38
CA ARG A 61 -6.35 -21.30 11.06
C ARG A 61 -4.92 -21.41 10.50
N THR A 62 -4.61 -22.54 9.89
CA THR A 62 -3.43 -22.71 9.05
C THR A 62 -3.68 -22.14 7.66
N SER A 63 -2.61 -21.82 6.91
CA SER A 63 -2.68 -21.34 5.54
C SER A 63 -1.64 -22.02 4.68
N LEU A 64 -2.00 -22.34 3.44
CA LEU A 64 -1.12 -23.00 2.47
C LEU A 64 0.09 -22.14 2.07
N ILE A 65 -0.03 -20.81 2.17
CA ILE A 65 1.07 -19.87 1.87
C ILE A 65 1.85 -19.44 3.13
N GLY A 66 1.58 -20.06 4.28
CA GLY A 66 2.20 -19.69 5.55
C GLY A 66 1.65 -18.39 6.16
N ALA A 67 0.56 -17.83 5.62
CA ALA A 67 -0.14 -16.66 6.16
C ALA A 67 -1.15 -17.09 7.24
N HIS A 68 -0.64 -17.78 8.29
CA HIS A 68 -1.47 -18.34 9.34
C HIS A 68 -2.26 -17.27 10.12
N ARG A 69 -3.41 -17.66 10.69
CA ARG A 69 -4.17 -16.84 11.62
C ARG A 69 -3.84 -17.30 13.03
N PHE A 70 -3.20 -16.42 13.78
CA PHE A 70 -2.83 -16.69 15.17
C PHE A 70 -3.98 -16.35 16.13
N THR A 71 -3.93 -16.93 17.32
CA THR A 71 -4.84 -16.61 18.41
C THR A 71 -4.09 -16.60 19.75
N GLY A 72 -4.50 -15.69 20.63
CA GLY A 72 -3.92 -15.53 21.96
C GLY A 72 -2.47 -15.01 21.96
N PRO A 73 -1.86 -15.03 23.12
CA PRO A 73 -0.50 -14.56 23.32
C PRO A 73 0.54 -15.52 22.74
N VAL A 74 1.71 -14.98 22.47
CA VAL A 74 2.93 -15.78 22.22
C VAL A 74 3.48 -16.29 23.55
N SER A 75 3.94 -17.52 23.60
CA SER A 75 4.60 -18.09 24.76
C SER A 75 6.00 -18.59 24.43
N GLU A 76 6.87 -18.55 25.41
CA GLU A 76 8.24 -19.07 25.38
C GLU A 76 8.37 -20.28 26.28
N GLU A 77 9.11 -21.28 25.86
CA GLU A 77 9.46 -22.43 26.70
C GLU A 77 10.59 -22.03 27.65
N ARG A 78 10.41 -22.31 28.93
CA ARG A 78 11.38 -22.11 30.01
C ARG A 78 11.32 -23.29 30.98
N ASP A 79 12.40 -24.01 31.09
CA ASP A 79 12.52 -25.15 32.03
C ASP A 79 11.34 -26.13 31.95
N GLY A 80 10.90 -26.48 30.74
CA GLY A 80 9.79 -27.40 30.49
C GLY A 80 8.39 -26.78 30.68
N THR A 81 8.28 -25.49 30.99
CA THR A 81 7.02 -24.76 31.13
C THR A 81 6.87 -23.66 30.10
N TRP A 82 5.62 -23.29 29.78
CA TRP A 82 5.30 -22.23 28.83
C TRP A 82 4.88 -20.97 29.55
N ALA A 83 5.60 -19.87 29.34
CA ALA A 83 5.30 -18.56 29.89
C ALA A 83 4.95 -17.56 28.78
N GLU A 84 3.97 -16.72 29.00
CA GLU A 84 3.63 -15.64 28.07
C GLU A 84 4.79 -14.68 27.85
N VAL A 85 4.93 -14.19 26.62
CA VAL A 85 5.91 -13.19 26.22
C VAL A 85 5.16 -11.97 25.68
N SER A 86 5.40 -10.82 26.29
CA SER A 86 4.86 -9.55 25.79
C SER A 86 5.40 -9.24 24.39
N TRP A 87 4.69 -8.41 23.63
CA TRP A 87 5.18 -7.95 22.32
C TRP A 87 6.59 -7.36 22.40
N ARG A 88 6.90 -6.62 23.47
CA ARG A 88 8.24 -6.04 23.72
C ARG A 88 9.28 -7.14 23.93
N GLY A 89 8.98 -8.08 24.78
CA GLY A 89 9.88 -9.22 25.01
C GLY A 89 10.10 -10.07 23.74
N LEU A 90 9.09 -10.23 22.89
CA LEU A 90 9.24 -10.88 21.59
C LEU A 90 10.13 -10.05 20.66
N ALA A 91 9.95 -8.74 20.58
CA ALA A 91 10.80 -7.85 19.78
C ALA A 91 12.27 -7.92 20.21
N GLU A 92 12.56 -7.98 21.51
CA GLU A 92 13.92 -8.13 22.07
C GLU A 92 14.55 -9.47 21.66
N ARG A 93 13.79 -10.57 21.64
CA ARG A 93 14.27 -11.88 21.19
C ARG A 93 14.58 -11.88 19.71
N ILE A 94 13.70 -11.32 18.91
CA ILE A 94 13.91 -11.14 17.46
C ILE A 94 15.13 -10.27 17.20
N HIS A 95 15.27 -9.16 17.92
CA HIS A 95 16.44 -8.28 17.81
C HIS A 95 17.73 -9.06 18.09
N ARG A 96 17.79 -9.82 19.18
CA ARG A 96 18.95 -10.63 19.54
C ARG A 96 19.24 -11.72 18.50
N GLU A 97 18.23 -12.45 18.06
CA GLU A 97 18.37 -13.49 17.02
C GLU A 97 18.94 -12.91 15.73
N LEU A 98 18.40 -11.80 15.26
CA LEU A 98 18.86 -11.15 14.03
C LEU A 98 20.27 -10.56 14.18
N GLN A 99 20.61 -10.01 15.34
CA GLN A 99 21.97 -9.54 15.63
C GLN A 99 22.97 -10.68 15.57
N LEU A 100 22.69 -11.80 16.22
CA LEU A 100 23.55 -12.99 16.20
C LEU A 100 23.63 -13.63 14.81
N ARG A 101 22.52 -13.59 14.05
CA ARG A 101 22.45 -14.14 12.70
C ARG A 101 23.24 -13.32 11.69
N THR A 102 23.21 -12.00 11.78
CA THR A 102 23.72 -11.10 10.73
C THR A 102 25.00 -10.38 11.12
N GLY A 103 25.39 -10.38 12.40
CA GLY A 103 26.46 -9.53 12.93
C GLY A 103 26.14 -8.03 12.93
N VAL A 104 24.96 -7.62 12.49
CA VAL A 104 24.53 -6.21 12.43
C VAL A 104 23.83 -5.83 13.72
N HIS A 105 24.20 -4.70 14.30
CA HIS A 105 23.46 -4.09 15.41
C HIS A 105 22.50 -3.02 14.87
N ASN A 106 21.22 -3.09 15.26
CA ASN A 106 20.21 -2.10 14.89
C ASN A 106 19.55 -1.53 16.14
N ASP A 107 20.04 -0.39 16.62
CA ASP A 107 19.58 0.34 17.80
C ASP A 107 18.22 1.02 17.60
N GLU A 108 17.79 1.26 16.35
CA GLU A 108 16.48 1.87 16.04
C GLU A 108 15.33 0.87 16.09
N PHE A 109 15.59 -0.44 15.89
CA PHE A 109 14.55 -1.44 15.66
C PHE A 109 13.51 -1.49 16.76
N LEU A 110 13.93 -1.59 18.02
CA LEU A 110 13.02 -1.67 19.18
C LEU A 110 12.19 -0.40 19.34
N GLY A 111 12.81 0.78 19.14
CA GLY A 111 12.11 2.06 19.17
C GLY A 111 11.02 2.17 18.09
N GLN A 112 11.28 1.62 16.91
CA GLN A 112 10.31 1.64 15.81
C GLN A 112 9.17 0.64 16.02
N VAL A 113 9.44 -0.53 16.61
CA VAL A 113 8.38 -1.46 17.03
C VAL A 113 7.49 -0.79 18.09
N ALA A 114 8.09 -0.12 19.08
CA ALA A 114 7.35 0.62 20.10
C ALA A 114 6.52 1.76 19.50
N SER A 115 7.06 2.52 18.54
CA SER A 115 6.31 3.55 17.82
C SER A 115 5.13 2.96 17.04
N SER A 116 5.33 1.80 16.41
CA SER A 116 4.25 1.10 15.68
C SER A 116 3.14 0.61 16.62
N HIS A 117 3.51 0.05 17.77
CA HIS A 117 2.56 -0.35 18.80
C HIS A 117 1.75 0.84 19.29
N ALA A 118 2.40 1.96 19.66
CA ALA A 118 1.71 3.17 20.09
C ALA A 118 0.75 3.71 19.01
N GLY A 119 1.14 3.63 17.73
CA GLY A 119 0.26 3.99 16.61
C GLY A 119 -0.98 3.09 16.49
N MET A 120 -0.85 1.79 16.74
CA MET A 120 -1.99 0.86 16.78
C MET A 120 -2.91 1.14 17.98
N THR A 121 -2.34 1.43 19.16
CA THR A 121 -3.11 1.79 20.35
C THR A 121 -3.93 3.05 20.11
N ALA A 122 -3.30 4.11 19.59
CA ALA A 122 -3.99 5.36 19.29
C ALA A 122 -5.10 5.19 18.23
N ALA A 123 -4.89 4.30 17.26
CA ALA A 123 -5.91 3.99 16.24
C ALA A 123 -7.13 3.28 16.85
N LEU A 124 -6.91 2.35 17.79
CA LEU A 124 -8.00 1.68 18.51
C LEU A 124 -8.78 2.66 19.38
N GLU A 125 -8.09 3.50 20.15
CA GLU A 125 -8.71 4.53 20.99
C GLU A 125 -9.55 5.51 20.14
N ALA A 126 -9.04 5.93 18.99
CA ALA A 126 -9.77 6.80 18.07
C ALA A 126 -11.02 6.12 17.50
N MET A 127 -10.94 4.83 17.13
CA MET A 127 -12.09 4.06 16.65
C MET A 127 -13.18 3.94 17.73
N GLU A 128 -12.80 3.57 18.96
CA GLU A 128 -13.74 3.48 20.07
C GLU A 128 -14.44 4.84 20.36
N ALA A 129 -13.70 5.94 20.27
CA ALA A 129 -14.25 7.28 20.42
C ALA A 129 -15.23 7.63 19.30
N MET A 130 -14.94 7.26 18.05
CA MET A 130 -15.83 7.47 16.90
C MET A 130 -17.11 6.65 17.03
N GLU A 131 -17.01 5.36 17.35
CA GLU A 131 -18.18 4.49 17.58
C GLU A 131 -19.08 5.02 18.71
N ALA A 132 -18.50 5.53 19.78
CA ALA A 132 -19.24 6.16 20.88
C ALA A 132 -19.97 7.44 20.43
N MET A 133 -19.34 8.27 19.59
CA MET A 133 -19.96 9.47 19.04
C MET A 133 -21.10 9.14 18.08
N GLU A 134 -20.89 8.21 17.15
CA GLU A 134 -21.91 7.74 16.21
C GLU A 134 -23.15 7.17 16.95
N ALA A 135 -22.93 6.44 18.03
CA ALA A 135 -24.00 5.90 18.86
C ALA A 135 -24.83 7.01 19.54
N LEU A 136 -24.25 8.19 19.79
CA LEU A 136 -24.93 9.36 20.37
C LEU A 136 -25.68 10.19 19.32
N GLU A 137 -25.14 10.28 18.10
CA GLU A 137 -25.71 11.08 17.01
C GLU A 137 -26.83 10.36 16.24
N ASP A 138 -26.94 9.03 16.40
CA ASP A 138 -27.86 8.22 15.62
C ASP A 138 -29.32 8.47 16.03
N ARG A 139 -30.14 8.85 15.05
CA ARG A 139 -31.49 8.29 14.73
C ARG A 139 -32.26 8.98 13.61
N ASN A 140 -31.81 10.09 13.00
CA ASN A 140 -32.73 10.85 12.14
C ASN A 140 -32.20 11.38 10.79
N THR A 141 -31.02 11.01 10.32
CA THR A 141 -30.54 11.45 8.99
C THR A 141 -30.65 10.32 7.97
N VAL A 142 -31.69 10.39 7.13
CA VAL A 142 -31.76 9.61 5.87
C VAL A 142 -30.72 10.24 4.93
N ARG A 143 -29.56 9.56 4.78
CA ARG A 143 -28.53 9.97 3.80
C ARG A 143 -28.90 9.49 2.41
N ASP A 144 -28.62 10.31 1.39
CA ASP A 144 -28.78 9.94 -0.02
C ASP A 144 -27.85 8.75 -0.36
N GLY A 145 -28.22 7.97 -1.37
CA GLY A 145 -27.44 6.79 -1.81
C GLY A 145 -26.03 7.15 -2.28
N ALA A 146 -25.82 8.33 -2.86
CA ALA A 146 -24.50 8.82 -3.27
C ALA A 146 -23.61 9.16 -2.07
N ASP A 147 -24.13 9.83 -1.06
CA ASP A 147 -23.44 10.15 0.18
C ASP A 147 -23.05 8.88 0.93
N ARG A 148 -23.94 7.89 0.99
CA ARG A 148 -23.65 6.60 1.60
C ARG A 148 -22.54 5.83 0.89
N ALA A 149 -22.49 5.84 -0.45
CA ALA A 149 -21.42 5.19 -1.21
C ALA A 149 -20.07 5.87 -0.97
N HIS A 150 -20.06 7.21 -0.87
CA HIS A 150 -18.89 8.00 -0.53
C HIS A 150 -18.38 7.66 0.89
N ASP A 151 -19.27 7.63 1.88
CA ASP A 151 -18.94 7.30 3.26
C ASP A 151 -18.38 5.89 3.39
N LEU A 152 -18.97 4.90 2.70
CA LEU A 152 -18.45 3.53 2.68
C LEU A 152 -17.05 3.44 2.06
N TYR A 153 -16.79 4.20 1.00
CA TYR A 153 -15.44 4.27 0.43
C TYR A 153 -14.44 4.84 1.43
N LEU A 154 -14.74 5.99 2.04
CA LEU A 154 -13.86 6.60 3.04
C LEU A 154 -13.68 5.71 4.26
N ALA A 155 -14.75 5.10 4.76
CA ALA A 155 -14.65 4.12 5.85
C ALA A 155 -13.70 2.97 5.48
N SER A 156 -13.72 2.48 4.22
CA SER A 156 -12.79 1.46 3.76
C SER A 156 -11.32 1.93 3.75
N GLU A 157 -11.06 3.18 3.37
CA GLU A 157 -9.71 3.76 3.40
C GLU A 157 -9.18 3.97 4.82
N GLN A 158 -10.06 4.24 5.78
CA GLN A 158 -9.73 4.64 7.13
C GLN A 158 -9.75 3.49 8.14
N SER A 159 -10.25 2.31 7.75
CA SER A 159 -10.43 1.15 8.64
C SER A 159 -9.16 0.35 8.95
N LEU A 160 -8.03 0.62 8.30
CA LEU A 160 -6.81 -0.19 8.42
C LEU A 160 -6.03 0.13 9.70
N LEU A 161 -6.53 -0.27 10.88
CA LEU A 161 -5.97 0.07 12.18
C LEU A 161 -4.56 -0.51 12.40
N PHE A 162 -4.31 -1.75 11.93
CA PHE A 162 -3.08 -2.49 12.20
C PHE A 162 -2.07 -2.45 11.05
N GLY A 163 -2.49 -1.98 9.87
CA GLY A 163 -1.64 -1.88 8.69
C GLY A 163 -1.20 -3.23 8.11
N HIS A 164 -0.03 -3.26 7.46
CA HIS A 164 0.44 -4.44 6.73
C HIS A 164 1.00 -5.51 7.68
N ARG A 165 0.31 -6.64 7.84
CA ARG A 165 0.64 -7.74 8.77
C ARG A 165 2.00 -8.43 8.53
N PHE A 166 2.66 -8.20 7.40
CA PHE A 166 4.01 -8.68 7.08
C PHE A 166 5.03 -7.54 7.00
N HIS A 167 4.80 -6.47 7.75
CA HIS A 167 5.77 -5.41 7.96
C HIS A 167 6.05 -5.27 9.46
N PRO A 168 7.30 -5.31 9.96
CA PRO A 168 7.59 -5.39 11.40
C PRO A 168 7.14 -4.14 12.17
N THR A 169 6.98 -3.01 11.48
CA THR A 169 6.62 -1.72 12.08
C THR A 169 5.62 -0.96 11.20
N PRO A 170 4.40 -1.53 10.96
CA PRO A 170 3.49 -1.02 9.92
C PRO A 170 2.88 0.34 10.26
N LYS A 171 2.80 0.71 11.53
CA LYS A 171 2.26 2.00 12.02
C LYS A 171 3.33 2.90 12.64
N ALA A 172 4.64 2.55 12.51
CA ALA A 172 5.71 3.42 13.00
C ALA A 172 5.72 4.76 12.25
N ARG A 173 5.76 5.85 12.99
CA ARG A 173 5.71 7.22 12.49
C ARG A 173 6.65 8.11 13.29
N THR A 174 7.20 9.13 12.65
CA THR A 174 7.93 10.20 13.34
C THR A 174 6.95 11.30 13.76
N GLY A 175 7.11 11.86 14.96
CA GLY A 175 6.22 12.87 15.54
C GLY A 175 5.46 12.35 16.77
N SER A 176 4.75 13.24 17.46
CA SER A 176 3.93 12.87 18.62
C SER A 176 2.58 12.24 18.20
N ALA A 177 2.02 11.39 19.03
CA ALA A 177 0.71 10.77 18.80
C ALA A 177 -0.39 11.83 18.62
N ASP A 178 -0.40 12.87 19.44
CA ASP A 178 -1.40 13.95 19.37
C ASP A 178 -1.35 14.74 18.07
N SER A 179 -0.14 14.92 17.52
CA SER A 179 0.02 15.56 16.22
C SER A 179 -0.54 14.70 15.07
N TRP A 180 -0.48 13.37 15.23
CA TRP A 180 -0.92 12.42 14.21
C TRP A 180 -2.45 12.25 14.16
N SER A 181 -3.13 12.26 15.30
CA SER A 181 -4.60 12.08 15.38
C SER A 181 -5.35 13.07 14.49
N ARG A 182 -4.80 14.27 14.31
CA ARG A 182 -5.37 15.30 13.44
C ARG A 182 -5.35 14.98 11.95
N PHE A 183 -4.46 14.07 11.51
CA PHE A 183 -4.21 13.79 10.10
C PHE A 183 -4.24 12.31 9.77
N ALA A 184 -4.49 11.45 10.75
CA ALA A 184 -4.49 10.01 10.56
C ALA A 184 -5.80 9.53 9.95
N PRO A 185 -5.76 8.68 8.90
CA PRO A 185 -6.97 8.10 8.34
C PRO A 185 -7.75 7.30 9.39
N GLU A 186 -7.07 6.50 10.18
CA GLU A 186 -7.68 5.68 11.23
C GLU A 186 -8.35 6.45 12.37
N ALA A 187 -8.11 7.76 12.44
CA ALA A 187 -8.82 8.68 13.35
C ALA A 187 -10.02 9.37 12.68
N GLY A 188 -10.40 8.97 11.47
CA GLY A 188 -11.47 9.62 10.72
C GLY A 188 -11.21 11.09 10.39
N ALA A 189 -9.93 11.51 10.35
CA ALA A 189 -9.55 12.90 10.22
C ALA A 189 -10.16 13.55 8.96
N ARG A 190 -10.61 14.81 9.11
CA ARG A 190 -10.99 15.72 8.04
C ARG A 190 -10.43 17.09 8.35
N PHE A 191 -9.86 17.75 7.36
CA PHE A 191 -9.22 19.05 7.57
C PHE A 191 -9.11 19.83 6.27
N PRO A 192 -9.18 21.19 6.34
CA PRO A 192 -8.89 22.05 5.22
C PRO A 192 -7.39 22.02 4.88
N LEU A 193 -7.05 22.25 3.61
CA LEU A 193 -5.68 22.41 3.17
C LEU A 193 -5.12 23.78 3.57
N HIS A 194 -3.80 23.89 3.69
CA HIS A 194 -3.13 25.16 3.82
C HIS A 194 -2.88 25.74 2.42
N HIS A 195 -3.30 26.98 2.17
CA HIS A 195 -3.25 27.60 0.86
C HIS A 195 -2.11 28.62 0.78
N LEU A 196 -1.33 28.53 -0.29
CA LEU A 196 -0.35 29.53 -0.71
C LEU A 196 -0.79 30.08 -2.06
N ALA A 197 -0.74 31.41 -2.24
CA ALA A 197 -0.78 32.02 -3.55
C ALA A 197 0.66 32.28 -3.98
N VAL A 198 1.09 31.67 -5.07
CA VAL A 198 2.45 31.75 -5.59
C VAL A 198 2.45 32.50 -6.91
N ARG A 199 3.32 33.49 -7.10
CA ARG A 199 3.47 34.17 -8.39
C ARG A 199 3.77 33.15 -9.48
N GLN A 200 3.18 33.32 -10.66
CA GLN A 200 3.23 32.32 -11.75
C GLN A 200 4.65 31.95 -12.14
N GLU A 201 5.58 32.88 -12.10
CA GLU A 201 7.01 32.66 -12.43
C GLU A 201 7.74 31.74 -11.44
N TYR A 202 7.20 31.54 -10.23
CA TYR A 202 7.75 30.65 -9.20
C TYR A 202 6.95 29.35 -9.05
N VAL A 203 5.99 29.12 -9.96
CA VAL A 203 5.26 27.86 -10.02
C VAL A 203 5.87 26.97 -11.07
N ARG A 204 6.10 25.71 -10.72
CA ARG A 204 6.38 24.66 -11.68
C ARG A 204 5.22 23.69 -11.70
N GLU A 205 4.63 23.53 -12.86
CA GLU A 205 3.49 22.66 -13.06
C GLU A 205 3.54 21.97 -14.43
N GLU A 206 2.93 20.80 -14.52
CA GLU A 206 2.79 20.07 -15.76
C GLU A 206 1.47 19.33 -15.79
N SER A 207 0.88 19.18 -16.98
CA SER A 207 -0.33 18.41 -17.17
C SER A 207 -0.26 17.53 -18.43
N ALA A 208 -0.83 16.33 -18.33
CA ALA A 208 -0.97 15.40 -19.45
C ALA A 208 -2.14 15.78 -20.39
N ARG A 209 -3.11 16.55 -19.89
CA ARG A 209 -4.30 16.97 -20.64
C ARG A 209 -4.83 18.33 -20.18
N PRO A 210 -5.53 19.07 -21.05
CA PRO A 210 -6.18 20.34 -20.66
C PRO A 210 -7.12 20.13 -19.46
N GLY A 211 -7.17 21.13 -18.58
CA GLY A 211 -8.06 21.15 -17.42
C GLY A 211 -7.66 20.25 -16.24
N ALA A 212 -6.56 19.49 -16.33
CA ALA A 212 -6.15 18.61 -15.23
C ALA A 212 -5.75 19.36 -13.95
N LEU A 213 -5.26 20.61 -14.06
CA LEU A 213 -4.92 21.45 -12.93
C LEU A 213 -6.14 22.12 -12.25
N ALA A 214 -7.31 22.08 -12.86
CA ALA A 214 -8.53 22.67 -12.30
C ALA A 214 -8.90 22.09 -10.92
N ALA A 215 -8.45 20.86 -10.60
CA ALA A 215 -8.60 20.27 -9.27
C ALA A 215 -7.91 21.09 -8.18
N LEU A 216 -6.77 21.75 -8.51
CA LEU A 216 -6.05 22.63 -7.60
C LEU A 216 -6.66 24.03 -7.58
N ASP A 217 -6.98 24.57 -8.76
CA ASP A 217 -7.43 25.97 -8.89
C ASP A 217 -8.80 26.22 -8.23
N ARG A 218 -9.69 25.22 -8.19
CA ARG A 218 -11.01 25.35 -7.55
C ARG A 218 -11.00 25.32 -6.02
N GLN A 219 -9.84 25.04 -5.39
CA GLN A 219 -9.76 25.00 -3.92
C GLN A 219 -9.81 26.40 -3.29
N GLY A 220 -9.57 27.46 -4.05
CA GLY A 220 -9.65 28.83 -3.56
C GLY A 220 -9.31 29.86 -4.62
N ALA A 221 -9.69 31.11 -4.39
CA ALA A 221 -9.34 32.23 -5.24
C ALA A 221 -7.98 32.81 -4.86
N VAL A 222 -7.22 33.27 -5.84
CA VAL A 222 -5.93 33.96 -5.68
C VAL A 222 -5.92 35.27 -6.48
N PRO A 223 -5.08 36.25 -6.10
CA PRO A 223 -4.90 37.48 -6.88
C PRO A 223 -4.43 37.22 -8.31
N GLU A 224 -4.68 38.18 -9.20
CA GLU A 224 -4.14 38.12 -10.56
C GLU A 224 -2.62 38.00 -10.56
N GLY A 225 -2.07 37.19 -11.46
CA GLY A 225 -0.64 36.89 -11.53
C GLY A 225 -0.16 35.81 -10.56
N TYR A 226 -1.04 35.27 -9.74
CA TYR A 226 -0.72 34.15 -8.83
C TYR A 226 -1.41 32.85 -9.26
N ARG A 227 -0.87 31.73 -8.72
CA ARG A 227 -1.46 30.39 -8.79
C ARG A 227 -1.67 29.87 -7.37
N LEU A 228 -2.77 29.18 -7.15
CA LEU A 228 -3.04 28.51 -5.89
C LEU A 228 -2.16 27.26 -5.75
N LEU A 229 -1.41 27.16 -4.67
CA LEU A 229 -0.66 25.96 -4.29
C LEU A 229 -1.20 25.46 -2.93
N PRO A 230 -2.09 24.45 -2.94
CA PRO A 230 -2.51 23.83 -1.70
C PRO A 230 -1.39 22.96 -1.13
N ALA A 231 -1.24 22.96 0.17
CA ALA A 231 -0.25 22.20 0.91
C ALA A 231 -0.93 21.40 2.03
N HIS A 232 -0.40 20.23 2.33
CA HIS A 232 -0.82 19.50 3.52
C HIS A 232 -0.44 20.32 4.77
N PRO A 233 -1.36 20.57 5.73
CA PRO A 233 -1.10 21.43 6.89
C PRO A 233 0.14 21.01 7.69
N TRP A 234 0.33 19.70 7.89
CA TRP A 234 1.54 19.16 8.52
C TRP A 234 2.83 19.56 7.78
N GLN A 235 2.83 19.40 6.46
CA GLN A 235 4.00 19.71 5.65
C GLN A 235 4.32 21.20 5.63
N TYR A 236 3.28 22.03 5.56
CA TYR A 236 3.45 23.48 5.68
C TYR A 236 4.05 23.87 7.04
N ALA A 237 3.53 23.33 8.13
CA ALA A 237 4.06 23.60 9.48
C ALA A 237 5.55 23.25 9.62
N MET A 238 6.04 22.23 8.90
CA MET A 238 7.46 21.86 8.88
C MET A 238 8.33 22.78 8.03
N LEU A 239 7.76 23.36 6.96
CA LEU A 239 8.53 24.13 5.97
C LEU A 239 8.36 25.65 6.10
N ARG A 240 7.39 26.15 6.87
CA ARG A 240 7.10 27.58 6.99
C ARG A 240 8.30 28.42 7.47
N GLU A 241 9.21 27.84 8.23
CA GLU A 241 10.42 28.51 8.70
C GLU A 241 11.61 28.39 7.73
N HIS A 242 11.39 27.74 6.57
CA HIS A 242 12.45 27.59 5.57
C HIS A 242 12.89 28.95 5.04
N ARG A 243 14.20 29.21 5.02
CA ARG A 243 14.80 30.52 4.68
C ARG A 243 14.27 31.12 3.37
N LEU A 244 14.27 30.32 2.29
CA LEU A 244 13.82 30.78 0.97
C LEU A 244 12.31 31.07 0.96
N LEU A 245 11.50 30.25 1.60
CA LEU A 245 10.06 30.47 1.68
C LEU A 245 9.73 31.76 2.44
N ARG A 246 10.36 31.99 3.59
CA ARG A 246 10.19 33.22 4.36
C ARG A 246 10.60 34.47 3.57
N ALA A 247 11.73 34.39 2.86
CA ALA A 247 12.19 35.48 2.01
C ALA A 247 11.20 35.75 0.86
N ALA A 248 10.67 34.73 0.22
CA ALA A 248 9.67 34.85 -0.83
C ALA A 248 8.35 35.45 -0.31
N ILE A 249 7.90 35.06 0.88
CA ILE A 249 6.74 35.66 1.54
C ILE A 249 7.01 37.16 1.83
N ALA A 250 8.16 37.49 2.36
CA ALA A 250 8.51 38.88 2.66
C ALA A 250 8.58 39.78 1.40
N ARG A 251 8.91 39.21 0.23
CA ARG A 251 8.90 39.93 -1.06
C ARG A 251 7.54 39.92 -1.78
N GLY A 252 6.54 39.26 -1.23
CA GLY A 252 5.22 39.10 -1.85
C GLY A 252 5.23 38.18 -3.10
N GLU A 253 6.24 37.34 -3.25
CA GLU A 253 6.31 36.30 -4.29
C GLU A 253 5.43 35.09 -3.95
N VAL A 254 5.26 34.86 -2.65
CA VAL A 254 4.34 33.88 -2.06
C VAL A 254 3.48 34.60 -1.02
N LEU A 255 2.17 34.41 -1.10
CA LEU A 255 1.23 34.91 -0.07
C LEU A 255 0.76 33.71 0.74
N ASP A 256 0.86 33.79 2.04
CA ASP A 256 0.29 32.81 2.97
C ASP A 256 -1.19 33.14 3.19
N LEU A 257 -2.08 32.32 2.63
CA LEU A 257 -3.53 32.50 2.72
C LEU A 257 -4.14 31.76 3.92
N GLY A 258 -3.36 30.92 4.59
CA GLY A 258 -3.84 30.12 5.71
C GLY A 258 -4.67 28.89 5.28
N PRO A 259 -5.32 28.23 6.25
CA PRO A 259 -6.25 27.12 5.99
C PRO A 259 -7.50 27.57 5.24
N GLY A 260 -7.94 26.80 4.24
CA GLY A 260 -9.14 27.16 3.48
C GLY A 260 -9.61 26.08 2.52
N GLY A 261 -10.70 26.36 1.81
CA GLY A 261 -11.33 25.48 0.84
C GLY A 261 -12.17 24.36 1.46
N ALA A 262 -12.36 23.31 0.70
CA ALA A 262 -13.07 22.11 1.13
C ALA A 262 -12.25 21.32 2.17
N GLU A 263 -12.94 20.55 3.00
CA GLU A 263 -12.29 19.57 3.85
C GLU A 263 -11.88 18.34 3.06
N PHE A 264 -10.69 17.85 3.34
CA PHE A 264 -10.15 16.63 2.77
C PHE A 264 -10.02 15.55 3.83
N ALA A 265 -10.31 14.31 3.44
CA ALA A 265 -10.10 13.12 4.24
C ALA A 265 -8.84 12.38 3.78
N PRO A 266 -7.93 11.97 4.69
CA PRO A 266 -6.78 11.15 4.32
C PRO A 266 -7.22 9.73 3.95
N THR A 267 -6.62 9.18 2.90
CA THR A 267 -6.74 7.78 2.52
C THR A 267 -5.75 6.90 3.29
N ALA A 268 -5.80 5.59 3.11
CA ALA A 268 -4.86 4.64 3.73
C ALA A 268 -3.37 4.93 3.45
N SER A 269 -3.06 5.74 2.44
CA SER A 269 -1.69 6.19 2.17
C SER A 269 -1.23 7.34 3.05
N VAL A 270 -2.13 7.96 3.81
CA VAL A 270 -1.96 9.14 4.67
C VAL A 270 -1.70 10.43 3.88
N ARG A 271 -0.80 10.41 2.90
CA ARG A 271 -0.39 11.58 2.09
C ARG A 271 -1.30 11.89 0.90
N THR A 272 -2.19 10.97 0.55
CA THR A 272 -3.19 11.19 -0.49
C THR A 272 -4.52 11.50 0.18
N LEU A 273 -5.03 12.67 -0.11
CA LEU A 273 -6.25 13.21 0.48
C LEU A 273 -7.38 13.21 -0.56
N TYR A 274 -8.62 13.05 -0.13
CA TYR A 274 -9.80 12.97 -0.98
C TYR A 274 -10.89 13.94 -0.50
N ASP A 275 -11.47 14.72 -1.43
CA ASP A 275 -12.53 15.70 -1.16
C ASP A 275 -13.91 15.26 -1.68
N GLY A 276 -14.06 14.02 -2.13
CA GLY A 276 -15.26 13.50 -2.78
C GLY A 276 -15.22 13.63 -4.31
N ARG A 277 -14.34 14.43 -4.88
CA ARG A 277 -14.22 14.67 -6.33
C ARG A 277 -12.88 14.20 -6.88
N ASP A 278 -11.77 14.64 -6.27
CA ASP A 278 -10.42 14.36 -6.72
C ASP A 278 -9.53 13.91 -5.56
N PHE A 279 -8.46 13.22 -5.91
CA PHE A 279 -7.39 12.91 -4.98
C PHE A 279 -6.23 13.87 -5.18
N LEU A 280 -5.72 14.42 -4.08
CA LEU A 280 -4.50 15.21 -4.06
C LEU A 280 -3.43 14.45 -3.27
N LYS A 281 -2.33 14.10 -3.95
CA LYS A 281 -1.22 13.34 -3.37
C LYS A 281 -0.09 14.29 -3.01
N PHE A 282 0.07 14.56 -1.73
CA PHE A 282 1.04 15.49 -1.18
C PHE A 282 2.37 14.82 -0.85
N SER A 283 3.40 15.63 -0.74
CA SER A 283 4.61 15.27 0.01
C SER A 283 4.34 15.39 1.50
N LEU A 284 4.79 14.40 2.24
CA LEU A 284 4.87 14.46 3.69
C LEU A 284 6.32 14.15 4.12
N ASN A 285 6.97 15.10 4.77
CA ASN A 285 8.32 14.91 5.31
C ASN A 285 8.29 14.09 6.60
N VAL A 286 7.59 12.98 6.53
CA VAL A 286 7.40 12.04 7.61
C VAL A 286 7.86 10.67 7.16
N ARG A 287 8.62 9.99 8.00
CA ARG A 287 8.96 8.59 7.78
C ARG A 287 7.75 7.75 8.22
N ILE A 288 7.08 7.14 7.25
CA ILE A 288 6.04 6.14 7.48
C ILE A 288 6.63 4.81 7.03
N THR A 289 6.66 3.84 7.94
CA THR A 289 7.38 2.59 7.73
C THR A 289 8.88 2.83 7.45
N ASN A 290 9.39 2.54 6.26
CA ASN A 290 10.81 2.68 5.91
C ASN A 290 11.14 3.89 5.04
N CYS A 291 10.12 4.60 4.50
CA CYS A 291 10.32 5.66 3.51
C CYS A 291 9.84 7.02 4.00
N LEU A 292 10.63 8.05 3.71
CA LEU A 292 10.14 9.42 3.65
C LEU A 292 9.13 9.53 2.51
N ARG A 293 7.95 10.05 2.80
CA ARG A 293 6.83 10.15 1.86
C ARG A 293 6.85 11.47 1.08
N LYS A 294 8.03 11.83 0.55
CA LYS A 294 8.19 12.98 -0.36
C LYS A 294 7.88 12.57 -1.80
N ASN A 295 7.37 13.50 -2.57
CA ASN A 295 7.34 13.40 -4.03
C ASN A 295 8.69 13.95 -4.52
N ALA A 296 9.63 13.09 -4.89
CA ALA A 296 10.87 13.53 -5.47
C ALA A 296 10.60 14.27 -6.81
N ASP A 297 11.50 15.12 -7.20
CA ASP A 297 11.33 15.94 -8.41
C ASP A 297 11.03 15.09 -9.67
N TYR A 298 11.75 13.98 -9.83
CA TYR A 298 11.50 13.03 -10.93
C TYR A 298 10.16 12.28 -10.80
N GLU A 299 9.60 12.11 -9.59
CA GLU A 299 8.30 11.47 -9.37
C GLU A 299 7.16 12.38 -9.80
N LEU A 300 7.30 13.70 -9.60
CA LEU A 300 6.32 14.68 -10.08
C LEU A 300 6.17 14.62 -11.61
N SER A 301 7.28 14.79 -12.33
CA SER A 301 7.29 14.70 -13.80
C SER A 301 6.98 13.28 -14.30
N GLY A 302 7.45 12.27 -13.57
CA GLY A 302 7.20 10.85 -13.88
C GLY A 302 5.72 10.47 -13.85
N ALA A 303 4.93 11.00 -12.91
CA ALA A 303 3.49 10.75 -12.82
C ALA A 303 2.75 11.22 -14.09
N VAL A 304 3.08 12.42 -14.56
CA VAL A 304 2.49 12.99 -15.79
C VAL A 304 2.98 12.25 -17.03
N ALA A 305 4.28 11.94 -17.11
CA ALA A 305 4.85 11.17 -18.20
C ALA A 305 4.20 9.77 -18.30
N LEU A 306 4.07 9.05 -17.18
CA LEU A 306 3.38 7.75 -17.14
C LEU A 306 1.91 7.88 -17.54
N THR A 307 1.20 8.91 -17.10
CA THR A 307 -0.20 9.12 -17.51
C THR A 307 -0.30 9.20 -19.04
N ARG A 308 0.60 9.94 -19.71
CA ARG A 308 0.62 10.01 -21.20
C ARG A 308 0.97 8.68 -21.83
N LEU A 309 2.00 8.01 -21.33
CA LEU A 309 2.50 6.74 -21.89
C LEU A 309 1.50 5.59 -21.70
N LEU A 310 0.76 5.59 -20.60
CA LEU A 310 -0.18 4.52 -20.28
C LEU A 310 -1.58 4.75 -20.84
N GLU A 311 -1.89 5.89 -21.47
CA GLU A 311 -3.24 6.12 -22.01
C GLU A 311 -3.66 5.10 -23.07
N PRO A 312 -2.81 4.73 -24.05
CA PRO A 312 -3.14 3.67 -25.00
C PRO A 312 -3.32 2.30 -24.32
N VAL A 313 -2.46 1.98 -23.35
CA VAL A 313 -2.52 0.74 -22.58
C VAL A 313 -3.83 0.66 -21.79
N ALA A 314 -4.18 1.74 -21.08
CA ALA A 314 -5.40 1.80 -20.30
C ALA A 314 -6.66 1.68 -21.16
N THR A 315 -6.63 2.26 -22.36
CA THR A 315 -7.72 2.14 -23.34
C THR A 315 -7.88 0.70 -23.84
N ASP A 316 -6.77 0.03 -24.18
CA ASP A 316 -6.79 -1.39 -24.59
C ASP A 316 -7.29 -2.30 -23.46
N LEU A 317 -6.76 -2.11 -22.24
CA LEU A 317 -7.18 -2.92 -21.09
C LEU A 317 -8.66 -2.75 -20.76
N ALA A 318 -9.18 -1.51 -20.80
CA ALA A 318 -10.60 -1.25 -20.56
C ALA A 318 -11.51 -1.86 -21.64
N ALA A 319 -11.07 -1.87 -22.91
CA ALA A 319 -11.80 -2.48 -24.03
C ALA A 319 -11.82 -4.01 -23.95
N ARG A 320 -10.68 -4.63 -23.63
CA ARG A 320 -10.53 -6.09 -23.55
C ARG A 320 -11.07 -6.70 -22.28
N PHE A 321 -11.01 -5.97 -21.18
CA PHE A 321 -11.42 -6.42 -19.85
C PHE A 321 -12.47 -5.46 -19.26
N PRO A 322 -13.75 -5.61 -19.64
CA PRO A 322 -14.81 -4.74 -19.14
C PRO A 322 -14.88 -4.78 -17.61
N GLY A 323 -14.70 -3.63 -17.01
CA GLY A 323 -14.60 -3.50 -15.54
C GLY A 323 -13.17 -3.23 -15.03
N CYS A 324 -12.17 -3.19 -15.90
CA CYS A 324 -10.82 -2.75 -15.55
C CYS A 324 -10.66 -1.25 -15.86
N GLU A 325 -10.20 -0.48 -14.91
CA GLU A 325 -9.87 0.93 -15.08
C GLU A 325 -8.59 1.32 -14.34
N LEU A 326 -7.90 2.34 -14.85
CA LEU A 326 -6.76 2.98 -14.19
C LEU A 326 -7.12 4.40 -13.78
N LEU A 327 -6.91 4.77 -12.53
CA LEU A 327 -6.97 6.17 -12.07
C LEU A 327 -5.67 6.88 -12.46
N ARG A 328 -5.78 7.87 -13.35
CA ARG A 328 -4.64 8.63 -13.86
C ARG A 328 -4.14 9.65 -12.85
N GLU A 329 -2.89 10.04 -13.02
CA GLU A 329 -2.24 11.14 -12.29
C GLU A 329 -1.84 12.24 -13.30
N PRO A 330 -2.83 12.99 -13.83
CA PRO A 330 -2.63 13.79 -15.03
C PRO A 330 -1.93 15.13 -14.82
N ALA A 331 -1.67 15.55 -13.60
CA ALA A 331 -1.03 16.84 -13.35
C ALA A 331 -0.28 16.88 -12.01
N TYR A 332 0.68 17.77 -11.92
CA TYR A 332 1.26 18.19 -10.67
C TYR A 332 1.49 19.71 -10.65
N ARG A 333 1.67 20.24 -9.44
CA ARG A 333 2.12 21.62 -9.17
C ARG A 333 3.06 21.62 -7.98
N THR A 334 4.09 22.48 -8.04
CA THR A 334 5.02 22.70 -6.94
C THR A 334 5.59 24.11 -6.94
N LEU A 335 6.26 24.47 -5.84
CA LEU A 335 6.98 25.73 -5.66
C LEU A 335 8.41 25.59 -6.18
N ASN A 336 8.86 26.55 -6.99
CA ASN A 336 10.23 26.63 -7.51
C ASN A 336 10.78 28.06 -7.29
N LEU A 337 11.50 28.25 -6.19
CA LEU A 337 12.09 29.54 -5.81
C LEU A 337 13.57 29.67 -6.21
N GLY A 338 14.08 28.81 -7.11
CA GLY A 338 15.49 28.76 -7.50
C GLY A 338 16.06 30.09 -7.98
N ASP A 339 17.36 30.28 -7.83
CA ASP A 339 18.11 31.51 -8.10
C ASP A 339 17.90 32.06 -9.51
N ARG A 340 17.05 33.08 -9.64
CA ARG A 340 17.06 33.98 -10.79
C ARG A 340 18.07 35.15 -10.62
N GLU A 341 18.75 35.22 -9.48
CA GLU A 341 19.74 36.32 -9.25
C GLU A 341 21.01 36.18 -10.06
N ASN A 342 21.25 35.09 -10.80
CA ASN A 342 22.38 34.97 -11.75
C ASN A 342 21.89 34.80 -13.20
N GLY A 343 21.16 35.79 -13.68
CA GLY A 343 20.84 35.97 -15.09
C GLY A 343 22.03 36.56 -15.85
N SER A 344 23.16 35.88 -15.91
CA SER A 344 24.18 36.08 -16.92
C SER A 344 25.01 34.82 -17.07
N ASP A 345 24.88 34.24 -18.25
CA ASP A 345 25.88 33.36 -18.87
C ASP A 345 26.17 32.01 -18.22
N ARG A 346 25.38 31.00 -18.51
CA ARG A 346 25.87 29.62 -18.53
C ARG A 346 25.72 29.02 -19.92
N GLY A 347 26.66 29.44 -20.77
CA GLY A 347 27.08 28.64 -21.91
C GLY A 347 27.61 27.31 -21.45
N ASN A 348 27.14 26.30 -22.12
CA ASN A 348 27.76 25.01 -22.43
C ASN A 348 29.01 24.63 -21.62
N GLY A 349 28.90 23.78 -20.66
CA GLY A 349 30.01 23.22 -19.86
C GLY A 349 29.80 21.79 -19.53
N GLY A 350 30.47 20.93 -20.32
CA GLY A 350 30.49 19.49 -20.39
C GLY A 350 30.57 18.70 -19.09
N ASP A 351 30.00 17.57 -19.22
CA ASP A 351 30.35 16.25 -18.73
C ASP A 351 31.52 16.17 -17.72
N ARG A 352 31.19 15.81 -16.47
CA ARG A 352 32.07 15.02 -15.62
C ARG A 352 31.25 14.02 -14.82
N GLY A 353 31.22 12.79 -15.36
CA GLY A 353 30.82 11.64 -14.61
C GLY A 353 31.68 11.46 -13.37
N ASN A 354 31.05 11.15 -12.26
CA ASN A 354 31.69 10.34 -11.23
C ASN A 354 30.62 9.47 -10.54
N GLY A 355 30.69 8.18 -10.84
CA GLY A 355 30.00 7.14 -10.12
C GLY A 355 30.60 6.99 -8.73
N GLY A 356 29.77 6.91 -7.72
CA GLY A 356 30.18 6.72 -6.34
C GLY A 356 29.00 6.49 -5.45
N ASP A 357 28.55 5.24 -5.41
CA ASP A 357 27.62 4.71 -4.43
C ASP A 357 28.23 4.86 -3.02
N ARG A 358 27.67 5.73 -2.19
CA ARG A 358 27.96 5.73 -0.75
C ARG A 358 26.69 5.89 0.04
N GLY A 359 26.51 4.90 0.87
CA GLY A 359 25.42 4.67 1.79
C GLY A 359 25.06 5.85 2.68
N ASN A 360 23.84 5.79 3.08
CA ASN A 360 23.06 6.59 3.98
C ASN A 360 23.86 6.95 5.27
N GLY A 361 24.28 8.19 5.36
CA GLY A 361 24.82 8.80 6.56
C GLY A 361 24.16 10.15 6.76
N SER A 362 23.49 10.28 7.90
CA SER A 362 23.12 11.53 8.60
C SER A 362 23.14 12.82 7.75
N ASP A 363 21.97 13.40 7.62
CA ASP A 363 21.71 14.77 7.13
C ASP A 363 22.56 15.80 7.92
N ARG A 364 23.78 16.05 7.48
CA ARG A 364 24.62 17.18 7.88
C ARG A 364 25.07 17.90 6.62
N GLY A 365 24.41 19.01 6.37
CA GLY A 365 24.87 20.20 5.69
C GLY A 365 25.84 20.01 4.51
N ASN A 366 25.30 19.95 3.31
CA ASN A 366 26.03 20.45 2.15
C ASN A 366 25.35 21.77 1.72
N GLY A 367 25.87 22.88 2.26
CA GLY A 367 25.35 24.23 2.06
C GLY A 367 25.73 24.79 0.70
N GLY A 368 24.99 24.36 -0.34
CA GLY A 368 24.92 25.09 -1.60
C GLY A 368 23.45 25.43 -1.87
N ASP A 369 23.17 26.63 -2.36
CA ASP A 369 21.80 27.14 -2.60
C ASP A 369 20.88 26.18 -3.40
N GLY A 370 21.42 25.34 -4.28
CA GLY A 370 20.67 24.33 -5.03
C GLY A 370 20.05 23.19 -4.19
N GLY A 371 20.55 22.94 -2.97
CA GLY A 371 19.96 21.95 -2.06
C GLY A 371 18.72 22.46 -1.33
N ALA A 372 18.69 23.75 -1.01
CA ALA A 372 17.58 24.38 -0.30
C ALA A 372 16.34 24.54 -1.20
N ASP A 373 16.53 24.89 -2.46
CA ASP A 373 15.44 24.99 -3.44
C ASP A 373 14.79 23.62 -3.72
N ARG A 374 15.61 22.59 -3.90
CA ARG A 374 15.13 21.21 -4.07
C ARG A 374 14.26 20.73 -2.90
N GLN A 375 14.59 21.16 -1.67
CA GLN A 375 13.78 20.81 -0.50
C GLN A 375 12.36 21.39 -0.59
N LEU A 376 12.18 22.59 -1.13
CA LEU A 376 10.87 23.21 -1.33
C LEU A 376 10.14 22.60 -2.51
N ILE A 377 10.81 22.34 -3.65
CA ILE A 377 10.23 21.67 -4.81
C ILE A 377 9.64 20.31 -4.39
N GLU A 378 10.44 19.49 -3.74
CA GLU A 378 10.00 18.16 -3.28
C GLU A 378 8.99 18.28 -2.14
N GLY A 379 9.11 19.28 -1.28
CA GLY A 379 8.28 19.46 -0.09
C GLY A 379 6.86 19.95 -0.37
N PHE A 380 6.68 20.79 -1.40
CA PHE A 380 5.37 21.33 -1.79
C PHE A 380 4.78 20.67 -3.04
N GLY A 381 5.43 19.62 -3.56
CA GLY A 381 4.90 18.89 -4.70
C GLY A 381 3.55 18.25 -4.39
N VAL A 382 2.53 18.61 -5.17
CA VAL A 382 1.20 17.99 -5.15
C VAL A 382 0.88 17.39 -6.51
N ILE A 383 0.53 16.10 -6.52
CA ILE A 383 0.07 15.38 -7.71
C ILE A 383 -1.45 15.30 -7.65
N VAL A 384 -2.12 15.66 -8.75
CA VAL A 384 -3.54 15.46 -8.94
C VAL A 384 -3.78 14.04 -9.44
N ARG A 385 -4.64 13.28 -8.76
CA ARG A 385 -5.14 11.99 -9.23
C ARG A 385 -6.63 12.10 -9.52
N GLU A 386 -7.09 11.49 -10.60
CA GLU A 386 -8.52 11.41 -10.93
C GLU A 386 -9.33 10.87 -9.75
N GLY A 387 -10.47 11.49 -9.50
CA GLY A 387 -11.43 11.00 -8.52
C GLY A 387 -12.19 9.78 -9.01
N LEU A 388 -12.88 9.10 -8.10
CA LEU A 388 -13.64 7.89 -8.42
C LEU A 388 -14.71 8.14 -9.48
N GLY A 389 -15.42 9.26 -9.40
CA GLY A 389 -16.48 9.62 -10.36
C GLY A 389 -16.03 9.70 -11.82
N ALA A 390 -14.72 9.79 -12.08
CA ALA A 390 -14.18 9.77 -13.43
C ALA A 390 -14.16 8.37 -14.07
N ARG A 391 -14.14 7.30 -13.25
CA ARG A 391 -13.88 5.92 -13.72
C ARG A 391 -14.80 4.88 -13.12
N LEU A 392 -15.37 5.11 -11.94
CA LEU A 392 -16.32 4.19 -11.32
C LEU A 392 -17.62 4.19 -12.10
N ARG A 393 -18.13 3.02 -12.43
CA ARG A 393 -19.41 2.89 -13.10
C ARG A 393 -20.55 3.38 -12.20
N PRO A 394 -21.55 4.07 -12.76
CA PRO A 394 -22.71 4.52 -11.99
C PRO A 394 -23.40 3.36 -11.27
N GLY A 395 -23.85 3.61 -10.06
CA GLY A 395 -24.56 2.63 -9.22
C GLY A 395 -23.68 1.64 -8.45
N LEU A 396 -22.34 1.65 -8.65
CA LEU A 396 -21.42 0.85 -7.86
C LEU A 396 -20.91 1.61 -6.63
N THR A 397 -20.62 0.86 -5.58
CA THR A 397 -19.90 1.36 -4.40
C THR A 397 -18.43 0.98 -4.48
N ALA A 398 -17.55 1.95 -4.32
CA ALA A 398 -16.10 1.73 -4.30
C ALA A 398 -15.65 1.29 -2.91
N LEU A 399 -14.78 0.28 -2.83
CA LEU A 399 -14.19 -0.20 -1.58
C LEU A 399 -12.69 -0.45 -1.78
N LEU A 400 -11.88 -0.07 -0.80
CA LEU A 400 -10.46 -0.42 -0.82
C LEU A 400 -10.27 -1.92 -0.66
N ALA A 401 -9.52 -2.57 -1.55
CA ALA A 401 -9.28 -4.02 -1.48
C ALA A 401 -8.63 -4.44 -0.15
N ALA A 402 -7.75 -3.60 0.41
CA ALA A 402 -7.14 -3.85 1.71
C ALA A 402 -8.17 -3.92 2.85
N ALA A 403 -9.20 -3.09 2.82
CA ALA A 403 -10.27 -3.14 3.82
C ALA A 403 -11.16 -4.38 3.65
N VAL A 404 -11.41 -4.80 2.39
CA VAL A 404 -12.18 -6.02 2.10
C VAL A 404 -11.45 -7.26 2.61
N ALA A 405 -10.12 -7.29 2.49
CA ALA A 405 -9.25 -8.40 2.91
C ALA A 405 -8.78 -8.31 4.37
N ASP A 406 -9.13 -7.25 5.11
CA ASP A 406 -8.61 -7.06 6.47
C ASP A 406 -9.06 -8.19 7.42
N GLU A 407 -8.17 -8.58 8.31
CA GLU A 407 -8.42 -9.63 9.31
C GLU A 407 -9.36 -9.15 10.42
N TYR A 408 -9.35 -7.86 10.70
CA TYR A 408 -10.06 -7.27 11.84
C TYR A 408 -11.29 -6.50 11.36
N PRO A 409 -12.50 -6.85 11.86
CA PRO A 409 -13.77 -6.27 11.39
C PRO A 409 -13.97 -4.84 11.91
N THR A 410 -13.29 -3.88 11.28
CA THR A 410 -13.30 -2.48 11.69
C THR A 410 -14.18 -1.57 10.81
N SER A 411 -14.71 -2.06 9.68
CA SER A 411 -15.63 -1.28 8.86
C SER A 411 -16.69 -2.16 8.19
N GLY A 412 -17.77 -1.54 7.73
CA GLY A 412 -18.81 -2.20 6.92
C GLY A 412 -18.32 -2.71 5.56
N ALA A 413 -17.13 -2.29 5.13
CA ALA A 413 -16.54 -2.64 3.84
C ALA A 413 -15.81 -4.00 3.83
N GLN A 414 -15.63 -4.64 4.97
CA GLN A 414 -14.97 -5.94 5.04
C GLN A 414 -15.79 -7.05 4.41
N ILE A 415 -15.11 -8.08 3.90
CA ILE A 415 -15.76 -9.21 3.24
C ILE A 415 -16.83 -9.88 4.11
N SER A 416 -16.63 -9.92 5.43
CA SER A 416 -17.58 -10.48 6.39
C SER A 416 -18.89 -9.69 6.50
N ARG A 417 -18.81 -8.38 6.33
CA ARG A 417 -19.96 -7.47 6.36
C ARG A 417 -20.54 -7.24 4.97
N LEU A 418 -19.69 -7.31 3.94
CA LEU A 418 -20.10 -7.24 2.54
C LEU A 418 -20.97 -8.44 2.14
N LEU A 419 -20.63 -9.64 2.63
CA LEU A 419 -21.32 -10.89 2.35
C LEU A 419 -21.86 -11.55 3.64
N PRO A 420 -22.81 -10.93 4.33
CA PRO A 420 -23.33 -11.49 5.59
C PRO A 420 -23.99 -12.84 5.35
N GLY A 421 -23.67 -13.83 6.21
CA GLY A 421 -24.27 -15.16 6.14
C GLY A 421 -23.94 -15.97 4.88
N ALA A 422 -23.01 -15.54 4.04
CA ALA A 422 -22.64 -16.25 2.82
C ALA A 422 -22.06 -17.63 3.11
N GLY A 423 -22.61 -18.66 2.50
CA GLY A 423 -22.05 -20.01 2.48
C GLY A 423 -20.93 -20.16 1.45
N SER A 424 -20.28 -21.33 1.42
CA SER A 424 -19.12 -21.64 0.57
C SER A 424 -19.35 -21.36 -0.91
N ASP A 425 -20.53 -21.67 -1.44
CA ASP A 425 -20.85 -21.48 -2.86
C ASP A 425 -20.86 -19.99 -3.23
N ARG A 426 -21.47 -19.15 -2.40
CA ARG A 426 -21.51 -17.71 -2.62
C ARG A 426 -20.12 -17.07 -2.48
N LEU A 427 -19.33 -17.50 -1.50
CA LEU A 427 -17.94 -17.07 -1.35
C LEU A 427 -17.11 -17.46 -2.57
N SER A 428 -17.28 -18.69 -3.07
CA SER A 428 -16.60 -19.18 -4.28
C SER A 428 -17.02 -18.41 -5.54
N ALA A 429 -18.30 -18.11 -5.70
CA ALA A 429 -18.81 -17.33 -6.82
C ALA A 429 -18.29 -15.89 -6.79
N TRP A 430 -18.29 -15.27 -5.61
CA TRP A 430 -17.69 -13.94 -5.41
C TRP A 430 -16.21 -13.92 -5.76
N TRP A 431 -15.49 -14.94 -5.30
CA TRP A 431 -14.06 -15.10 -5.57
C TRP A 431 -13.77 -15.25 -7.06
N GLN A 432 -14.53 -16.10 -7.77
CA GLN A 432 -14.37 -16.28 -9.20
C GLN A 432 -14.59 -14.96 -9.96
N ALA A 433 -15.67 -14.24 -9.66
CA ALA A 433 -15.95 -12.95 -10.27
C ALA A 433 -14.84 -11.92 -10.01
N TYR A 434 -14.27 -11.92 -8.80
CA TYR A 434 -13.16 -11.04 -8.45
C TYR A 434 -11.87 -11.38 -9.20
N LEU A 435 -11.53 -12.66 -9.29
CA LEU A 435 -10.34 -13.10 -10.04
C LEU A 435 -10.39 -12.72 -11.51
N GLU A 436 -11.55 -12.82 -12.15
CA GLU A 436 -11.76 -12.46 -13.55
C GLU A 436 -11.61 -10.97 -13.82
N LEU A 437 -11.91 -10.14 -12.83
CA LEU A 437 -11.68 -8.70 -12.92
C LEU A 437 -10.22 -8.31 -12.67
N LEU A 438 -9.53 -9.02 -11.76
CA LEU A 438 -8.23 -8.62 -11.26
C LEU A 438 -7.07 -9.18 -12.09
N VAL A 439 -7.07 -10.50 -12.35
CA VAL A 439 -5.89 -11.21 -12.88
C VAL A 439 -5.63 -10.95 -14.36
N PRO A 440 -6.63 -11.05 -15.27
CA PRO A 440 -6.41 -10.89 -16.69
C PRO A 440 -5.79 -9.55 -17.10
N PRO A 441 -6.29 -8.38 -16.64
CA PRO A 441 -5.73 -7.10 -17.03
C PRO A 441 -4.30 -6.88 -16.51
N VAL A 442 -3.96 -7.40 -15.33
CA VAL A 442 -2.60 -7.30 -14.78
C VAL A 442 -1.61 -8.10 -15.64
N LEU A 443 -1.98 -9.32 -16.05
CA LEU A 443 -1.12 -10.15 -16.90
C LEU A 443 -1.00 -9.58 -18.31
N ALA A 444 -2.09 -9.07 -18.89
CA ALA A 444 -2.05 -8.39 -20.18
C ALA A 444 -1.19 -7.11 -20.14
N ALA A 445 -1.30 -6.29 -19.09
CA ALA A 445 -0.43 -5.15 -18.90
C ALA A 445 1.05 -5.55 -18.95
N TYR A 446 1.40 -6.66 -18.29
CA TYR A 446 2.78 -7.13 -18.24
C TYR A 446 3.23 -7.79 -19.57
N PHE A 447 2.50 -8.78 -20.08
CA PHE A 447 2.95 -9.59 -21.22
C PHE A 447 2.76 -8.88 -22.57
N ASP A 448 1.65 -8.17 -22.76
CA ASP A 448 1.33 -7.54 -24.04
C ASP A 448 1.93 -6.12 -24.13
N HIS A 449 1.96 -5.40 -23.01
CA HIS A 449 2.35 -3.98 -22.99
C HIS A 449 3.67 -3.71 -22.26
N GLY A 450 4.31 -4.69 -21.61
CA GLY A 450 5.53 -4.46 -20.84
C GLY A 450 5.35 -3.49 -19.67
N VAL A 451 4.13 -3.41 -19.10
CA VAL A 451 3.80 -2.53 -17.99
C VAL A 451 3.74 -3.33 -16.69
N VAL A 452 4.59 -2.98 -15.75
CA VAL A 452 4.67 -3.58 -14.41
C VAL A 452 3.75 -2.78 -13.48
N LEU A 453 2.49 -3.22 -13.36
CA LEU A 453 1.58 -2.67 -12.37
C LEU A 453 1.93 -3.18 -10.96
N GLU A 454 1.53 -2.42 -9.94
CA GLU A 454 1.63 -2.82 -8.53
C GLU A 454 0.24 -3.07 -7.93
N PRO A 455 -0.46 -4.15 -8.29
CA PRO A 455 -1.82 -4.43 -7.83
C PRO A 455 -1.83 -5.01 -6.41
N HIS A 456 -1.09 -4.42 -5.48
CA HIS A 456 -1.21 -4.78 -4.07
C HIS A 456 -2.50 -4.19 -3.46
N LEU A 457 -2.94 -4.72 -2.33
CA LEU A 457 -4.23 -4.41 -1.72
C LEU A 457 -4.54 -2.92 -1.58
N GLN A 458 -3.54 -2.07 -1.31
CA GLN A 458 -3.72 -0.62 -1.17
C GLN A 458 -3.94 0.09 -2.52
N ASN A 459 -3.47 -0.50 -3.63
CA ASN A 459 -3.52 0.11 -4.96
C ASN A 459 -4.70 -0.37 -5.82
N VAL A 460 -5.57 -1.20 -5.25
CA VAL A 460 -6.78 -1.69 -5.93
C VAL A 460 -8.02 -1.24 -5.18
N VAL A 461 -8.92 -0.62 -5.91
CA VAL A 461 -10.28 -0.28 -5.45
C VAL A 461 -11.25 -1.20 -6.18
N ILE A 462 -12.18 -1.80 -5.43
CA ILE A 462 -13.18 -2.73 -5.95
C ILE A 462 -14.50 -1.97 -6.06
N GLY A 463 -15.09 -1.91 -7.25
CA GLY A 463 -16.47 -1.47 -7.45
C GLY A 463 -17.41 -2.66 -7.24
N VAL A 464 -18.23 -2.59 -6.22
CA VAL A 464 -19.20 -3.65 -5.87
C VAL A 464 -20.63 -3.19 -6.12
N ASP A 465 -21.48 -4.13 -6.47
CA ASP A 465 -22.92 -3.93 -6.50
C ASP A 465 -23.44 -3.74 -5.06
N PRO A 466 -24.07 -2.61 -4.71
CA PRO A 466 -24.51 -2.36 -3.35
C PRO A 466 -25.65 -3.29 -2.90
N ALA A 467 -26.35 -3.94 -3.83
CA ALA A 467 -27.47 -4.83 -3.51
C ALA A 467 -27.02 -6.20 -2.96
N ASP A 468 -25.92 -6.73 -3.47
CA ASP A 468 -25.47 -8.09 -3.14
C ASP A 468 -23.97 -8.23 -2.85
N GLY A 469 -23.21 -7.14 -2.94
CA GLY A 469 -21.77 -7.12 -2.71
C GLY A 469 -20.93 -7.73 -3.84
N THR A 470 -21.53 -8.11 -4.98
CA THR A 470 -20.82 -8.73 -6.11
C THR A 470 -19.79 -7.76 -6.71
N PRO A 471 -18.53 -8.16 -6.91
CA PRO A 471 -17.55 -7.31 -7.58
C PRO A 471 -17.88 -7.16 -9.06
N ARG A 472 -17.90 -5.94 -9.54
CA ARG A 472 -18.24 -5.58 -10.94
C ARG A 472 -17.16 -4.77 -11.64
N GLN A 473 -16.22 -4.22 -10.86
CA GLN A 473 -15.17 -3.37 -11.39
C GLN A 473 -13.93 -3.43 -10.51
N VAL A 474 -12.75 -3.26 -11.10
CA VAL A 474 -11.49 -2.98 -10.41
C VAL A 474 -10.87 -1.70 -10.97
N LEU A 475 -10.40 -0.83 -10.08
CA LEU A 475 -9.68 0.37 -10.43
C LEU A 475 -8.28 0.28 -9.84
N PHE A 476 -7.27 0.34 -10.71
CA PHE A 476 -5.87 0.43 -10.30
C PHE A 476 -5.47 1.88 -10.11
N ARG A 477 -4.70 2.16 -9.06
CA ARG A 477 -4.23 3.52 -8.72
C ARG A 477 -2.77 3.54 -8.34
N ASP A 478 -2.20 4.74 -8.19
CA ASP A 478 -0.82 5.00 -7.79
C ASP A 478 0.21 4.63 -8.86
N LEU A 479 0.14 5.37 -9.99
CA LEU A 479 0.98 5.13 -11.15
C LEU A 479 2.47 5.36 -10.90
N GLU A 480 2.87 6.12 -9.87
CA GLU A 480 4.26 6.31 -9.45
C GLU A 480 4.99 4.97 -9.23
N GLY A 481 4.27 3.97 -8.68
CA GLY A 481 4.80 2.62 -8.48
C GLY A 481 5.00 1.82 -9.77
N THR A 482 4.29 2.18 -10.86
CA THR A 482 4.33 1.49 -12.14
C THR A 482 5.70 1.61 -12.79
N LYS A 483 6.17 0.50 -13.40
CA LYS A 483 7.44 0.45 -14.14
C LYS A 483 7.22 -0.06 -15.55
N LEU A 484 8.15 0.24 -16.42
CA LEU A 484 8.14 -0.10 -17.83
C LEU A 484 9.29 -1.07 -18.15
N VAL A 485 8.97 -2.11 -18.91
CA VAL A 485 9.98 -3.05 -19.43
C VAL A 485 10.59 -2.43 -20.68
N PRO A 486 11.92 -2.20 -20.74
CA PRO A 486 12.58 -1.41 -21.78
C PRO A 486 12.28 -1.89 -23.21
N GLU A 487 12.23 -3.20 -23.42
CA GLU A 487 12.03 -3.81 -24.74
C GLU A 487 10.70 -3.39 -25.39
N HIS A 488 9.69 -3.10 -24.59
CA HIS A 488 8.39 -2.61 -25.06
C HIS A 488 8.32 -1.09 -25.21
N HIS A 489 9.23 -0.35 -24.53
CA HIS A 489 9.12 1.11 -24.37
C HIS A 489 10.39 1.87 -24.79
N THR A 490 11.27 1.28 -25.60
CA THR A 490 12.58 1.85 -25.96
C THR A 490 12.47 3.30 -26.45
N ALA A 491 11.61 3.58 -27.44
CA ALA A 491 11.46 4.93 -27.99
C ALA A 491 10.86 5.92 -26.97
N ALA A 492 9.89 5.49 -26.19
CA ALA A 492 9.24 6.32 -25.20
C ALA A 492 10.19 6.69 -24.05
N LEU A 493 10.97 5.72 -23.56
CA LEU A 493 11.97 5.95 -22.51
C LEU A 493 13.12 6.84 -23.00
N ALA A 494 13.56 6.67 -24.26
CA ALA A 494 14.59 7.52 -24.85
C ALA A 494 14.16 8.99 -25.04
N ALA A 495 12.86 9.26 -25.14
CA ALA A 495 12.31 10.61 -25.26
C ALA A 495 12.18 11.33 -23.90
N LEU A 496 12.36 10.63 -22.78
CA LEU A 496 12.30 11.21 -21.44
C LEU A 496 13.70 11.64 -20.96
N PRO A 497 13.80 12.68 -20.11
CA PRO A 497 15.04 12.95 -19.38
C PRO A 497 15.50 11.69 -18.63
N GLU A 498 16.81 11.42 -18.61
CA GLU A 498 17.36 10.21 -17.95
C GLU A 498 16.95 10.12 -16.47
N ALA A 499 16.92 11.25 -15.76
CA ALA A 499 16.48 11.32 -14.37
C ALA A 499 15.03 10.83 -14.15
N VAL A 500 14.18 10.91 -15.17
CA VAL A 500 12.79 10.41 -15.17
C VAL A 500 12.73 8.98 -15.71
N ALA A 501 13.39 8.70 -16.82
CA ALA A 501 13.35 7.39 -17.49
C ALA A 501 13.92 6.26 -16.61
N ARG A 502 15.09 6.48 -15.99
CA ARG A 502 15.80 5.49 -15.20
C ARG A 502 14.96 4.94 -14.03
N PRO A 503 14.30 5.74 -13.18
CA PRO A 503 13.43 5.23 -12.11
C PRO A 503 12.17 4.51 -12.60
N LEU A 504 11.72 4.79 -13.83
CA LEU A 504 10.55 4.16 -14.44
C LEU A 504 10.85 2.78 -15.04
N THR A 505 12.12 2.40 -15.14
CA THR A 505 12.56 1.22 -15.86
C THR A 505 12.81 0.04 -14.91
N TYR A 506 12.24 -1.13 -15.24
CA TYR A 506 12.59 -2.42 -14.63
C TYR A 506 12.93 -3.43 -15.71
N GLU A 507 14.02 -4.17 -15.51
CA GLU A 507 14.30 -5.36 -16.28
C GLU A 507 13.16 -6.38 -16.15
N ARG A 508 12.95 -7.19 -17.19
CA ARG A 508 11.84 -8.13 -17.30
C ARG A 508 11.68 -9.03 -16.07
N GLU A 509 12.75 -9.68 -15.62
CA GLU A 509 12.69 -10.59 -14.47
C GLU A 509 12.32 -9.88 -13.17
N ARG A 510 12.91 -8.72 -12.94
CA ARG A 510 12.59 -7.87 -11.77
C ARG A 510 11.13 -7.40 -11.83
N GLY A 511 10.66 -7.04 -13.02
CA GLY A 511 9.27 -6.66 -13.26
C GLY A 511 8.32 -7.81 -12.95
N TRP A 512 8.66 -9.03 -13.39
CA TRP A 512 7.86 -10.22 -13.12
C TRP A 512 7.78 -10.54 -11.62
N ASP A 513 8.90 -10.55 -10.91
CA ASP A 513 8.91 -10.74 -9.46
C ASP A 513 8.04 -9.69 -8.74
N ARG A 514 8.03 -8.44 -9.24
CA ARG A 514 7.17 -7.38 -8.68
C ARG A 514 5.69 -7.66 -8.90
N VAL A 515 5.31 -8.03 -10.14
CA VAL A 515 3.92 -8.40 -10.47
C VAL A 515 3.46 -9.58 -9.61
N VAL A 516 4.24 -10.67 -9.57
CA VAL A 516 3.90 -11.88 -8.79
C VAL A 516 3.77 -11.55 -7.29
N TYR A 517 4.71 -10.80 -6.74
CA TYR A 517 4.63 -10.38 -5.34
C TYR A 517 3.36 -9.56 -5.06
N CYS A 518 3.13 -8.50 -5.84
CA CYS A 518 1.99 -7.61 -5.60
C CYS A 518 0.66 -8.33 -5.80
N LEU A 519 0.52 -9.09 -6.89
CA LEU A 519 -0.73 -9.77 -7.25
C LEU A 519 -1.00 -11.01 -6.37
N LEU A 520 -0.03 -11.94 -6.26
CA LEU A 520 -0.29 -13.21 -5.60
C LEU A 520 -0.04 -13.18 -4.10
N VAL A 521 1.06 -12.59 -3.66
CA VAL A 521 1.50 -12.68 -2.25
C VAL A 521 0.90 -11.57 -1.39
N ASN A 522 0.84 -10.33 -1.92
CA ASN A 522 0.30 -9.21 -1.16
C ASN A 522 -1.22 -9.05 -1.30
N HIS A 523 -1.80 -9.47 -2.43
CA HIS A 523 -3.22 -9.27 -2.72
C HIS A 523 -4.02 -10.57 -2.62
N ILE A 524 -3.82 -11.49 -3.57
CA ILE A 524 -4.62 -12.73 -3.66
C ILE A 524 -4.53 -13.55 -2.38
N ALA A 525 -3.34 -13.73 -1.82
CA ALA A 525 -3.17 -14.51 -0.60
C ALA A 525 -3.94 -13.94 0.60
N GLU A 526 -3.98 -12.62 0.75
CA GLU A 526 -4.71 -11.97 1.83
C GLU A 526 -6.23 -12.04 1.61
N MET A 527 -6.70 -11.90 0.36
CA MET A 527 -8.11 -12.06 0.02
C MET A 527 -8.57 -13.52 0.23
N VAL A 528 -7.76 -14.50 -0.20
CA VAL A 528 -8.01 -15.92 0.10
C VAL A 528 -8.08 -16.16 1.60
N ALA A 529 -7.17 -15.54 2.37
CA ALA A 529 -7.17 -15.67 3.81
C ALA A 529 -8.47 -15.13 4.44
N ALA A 530 -8.95 -13.96 3.99
CA ALA A 530 -10.20 -13.36 4.46
C ALA A 530 -11.44 -14.23 4.14
N LEU A 531 -11.49 -14.80 2.95
CA LEU A 531 -12.56 -15.74 2.55
C LEU A 531 -12.51 -17.05 3.34
N ALA A 532 -11.30 -17.62 3.53
CA ALA A 532 -11.09 -18.84 4.29
C ALA A 532 -11.35 -18.66 5.80
N ASP A 533 -11.27 -17.45 6.33
CA ASP A 533 -11.67 -17.14 7.70
C ASP A 533 -13.19 -17.33 7.91
N ARG A 534 -13.98 -17.21 6.82
CA ARG A 534 -15.42 -17.45 6.83
C ARG A 534 -15.79 -18.93 6.68
N SER A 535 -14.95 -19.68 5.94
CA SER A 535 -15.12 -21.12 5.69
C SER A 535 -13.74 -21.78 5.59
N PRO A 536 -13.19 -22.30 6.70
CA PRO A 536 -11.79 -22.77 6.78
C PRO A 536 -11.42 -23.85 5.75
N GLY A 537 -12.35 -24.71 5.37
CA GLY A 537 -12.12 -25.75 4.34
C GLY A 537 -12.05 -25.24 2.90
N LEU A 538 -12.33 -23.96 2.68
CA LEU A 538 -12.44 -23.39 1.33
C LEU A 538 -11.07 -23.03 0.72
N GLU A 539 -10.02 -22.84 1.50
CA GLU A 539 -8.72 -22.33 1.01
C GLU A 539 -8.15 -23.13 -0.17
N PRO A 540 -8.13 -24.48 -0.18
CA PRO A 540 -7.65 -25.23 -1.34
C PRO A 540 -8.45 -24.96 -2.63
N ALA A 541 -9.78 -24.87 -2.54
CA ALA A 541 -10.64 -24.56 -3.68
C ALA A 541 -10.42 -23.14 -4.22
N LEU A 542 -10.20 -22.17 -3.33
CA LEU A 542 -9.87 -20.79 -3.71
C LEU A 542 -8.55 -20.73 -4.49
N TRP A 543 -7.51 -21.45 -4.05
CA TRP A 543 -6.24 -21.54 -4.77
C TRP A 543 -6.35 -22.31 -6.08
N SER A 544 -7.19 -23.34 -6.16
CA SER A 544 -7.48 -24.04 -7.42
C SER A 544 -8.14 -23.10 -8.44
N ALA A 545 -9.04 -22.20 -7.99
CA ALA A 545 -9.61 -21.18 -8.85
C ALA A 545 -8.54 -20.20 -9.39
N VAL A 546 -7.61 -19.77 -8.53
CA VAL A 546 -6.46 -18.94 -8.97
C VAL A 546 -5.64 -19.66 -10.03
N ARG A 547 -5.29 -20.92 -9.79
CA ARG A 547 -4.52 -21.72 -10.72
C ARG A 547 -5.23 -21.87 -12.08
N ARG A 548 -6.54 -22.13 -12.08
CA ARG A 548 -7.34 -22.22 -13.30
C ARG A 548 -7.27 -20.94 -14.12
N VAL A 549 -7.51 -19.78 -13.53
CA VAL A 549 -7.40 -18.49 -14.23
C VAL A 549 -5.99 -18.25 -14.77
N LEU A 550 -4.95 -18.60 -14.03
CA LEU A 550 -3.57 -18.48 -14.50
C LEU A 550 -3.27 -19.43 -15.68
N CYS A 551 -3.82 -20.66 -15.70
CA CYS A 551 -3.71 -21.61 -16.80
C CYS A 551 -4.38 -21.05 -18.07
N GLU A 552 -5.60 -20.51 -17.94
CA GLU A 552 -6.34 -19.89 -19.05
C GLU A 552 -5.57 -18.69 -19.61
N ARG A 553 -5.00 -17.85 -18.73
CA ARG A 553 -4.16 -16.73 -19.18
C ARG A 553 -2.85 -17.18 -19.79
N SER A 554 -2.25 -18.27 -19.29
CA SER A 554 -1.06 -18.85 -19.91
C SER A 554 -1.32 -19.26 -21.35
N ALA A 555 -2.45 -19.90 -21.61
CA ALA A 555 -2.85 -20.26 -22.98
C ALA A 555 -3.10 -19.02 -23.87
N ALA A 556 -3.71 -17.97 -23.31
CA ALA A 556 -4.01 -16.74 -24.04
C ALA A 556 -2.75 -15.91 -24.43
N HIS A 557 -1.61 -16.16 -23.79
CA HIS A 557 -0.32 -15.50 -24.04
C HIS A 557 0.74 -16.47 -24.62
N ASP A 558 0.34 -17.54 -25.31
CA ASP A 558 1.24 -18.54 -25.92
C ASP A 558 2.21 -19.19 -24.91
N HIS A 559 1.73 -19.46 -23.70
CA HIS A 559 2.45 -20.17 -22.64
C HIS A 559 3.84 -19.57 -22.30
N PRO A 560 3.94 -18.29 -21.88
CA PRO A 560 5.22 -17.70 -21.52
C PRO A 560 5.94 -18.54 -20.45
N PRO A 561 7.27 -18.74 -20.55
CA PRO A 561 8.00 -19.57 -19.59
C PRO A 561 7.80 -19.16 -18.12
N ALA A 562 7.77 -17.85 -17.84
CA ALA A 562 7.56 -17.32 -16.51
C ALA A 562 6.18 -17.70 -15.92
N LEU A 563 5.13 -17.63 -16.75
CA LEU A 563 3.77 -17.98 -16.33
C LEU A 563 3.59 -19.51 -16.22
N ARG A 564 4.20 -20.29 -17.11
CA ARG A 564 4.25 -21.77 -16.97
C ARG A 564 4.92 -22.20 -15.68
N ALA A 565 6.06 -21.60 -15.34
CA ALA A 565 6.76 -21.88 -14.10
C ALA A 565 5.89 -21.54 -12.88
N LEU A 566 5.19 -20.39 -12.92
CA LEU A 566 4.27 -19.98 -11.87
C LEU A 566 3.13 -20.99 -11.66
N VAL A 567 2.47 -21.41 -12.73
CA VAL A 567 1.40 -22.43 -12.72
C VAL A 567 1.91 -23.79 -12.23
N ALA A 568 3.17 -24.13 -12.54
CA ALA A 568 3.83 -25.34 -12.04
C ALA A 568 4.17 -25.28 -10.54
N GLY A 569 3.94 -24.14 -9.89
CA GLY A 569 4.10 -24.01 -8.44
C GLY A 569 5.52 -23.70 -7.97
N VAL A 570 6.33 -23.00 -8.78
CA VAL A 570 7.62 -22.51 -8.30
C VAL A 570 7.46 -21.58 -7.09
N PRO A 571 8.44 -21.51 -6.18
CA PRO A 571 8.39 -20.64 -5.01
C PRO A 571 8.11 -19.18 -5.38
N LEU A 572 7.20 -18.53 -4.65
CA LEU A 572 6.76 -17.16 -4.89
C LEU A 572 7.71 -16.13 -4.27
N PRO A 573 7.98 -14.99 -4.93
CA PRO A 573 8.70 -13.89 -4.31
C PRO A 573 7.86 -13.23 -3.23
N ALA A 574 8.38 -13.06 -2.02
CA ALA A 574 7.78 -12.31 -0.94
C ALA A 574 8.74 -11.23 -0.44
N LYS A 575 8.28 -10.00 -0.32
CA LYS A 575 9.13 -8.88 0.09
C LYS A 575 9.68 -9.10 1.50
N ALA A 576 10.99 -8.97 1.66
CA ALA A 576 11.69 -9.17 2.93
C ALA A 576 11.68 -7.88 3.77
N ASN A 577 10.52 -7.50 4.31
CA ASN A 577 10.34 -6.25 5.04
C ASN A 577 11.10 -6.21 6.37
N LEU A 578 11.13 -7.32 7.11
CA LEU A 578 11.88 -7.44 8.38
C LEU A 578 13.39 -7.30 8.12
N LEU A 579 13.93 -8.07 7.18
CA LEU A 579 15.36 -8.04 6.86
C LEU A 579 15.79 -6.72 6.21
N THR A 580 14.92 -6.10 5.42
CA THR A 580 15.14 -4.76 4.86
C THR A 580 15.20 -3.72 5.97
N ARG A 581 14.26 -3.78 6.91
CA ARG A 581 14.23 -2.89 8.07
C ARG A 581 15.40 -3.11 8.99
N TRP A 582 15.74 -4.37 9.25
CA TRP A 582 16.90 -4.75 10.03
C TRP A 582 18.20 -4.18 9.44
N GLY A 583 18.40 -4.32 8.13
CA GLY A 583 19.54 -3.78 7.40
C GLY A 583 19.52 -2.27 7.15
N ARG A 584 18.52 -1.53 7.66
CA ARG A 584 18.32 -0.07 7.45
C ARG A 584 18.33 0.32 5.97
N ARG A 585 17.84 -0.57 5.08
CA ARG A 585 17.79 -0.31 3.64
C ARG A 585 16.52 0.43 3.28
N ALA A 586 16.59 1.26 2.23
CA ALA A 586 15.39 1.87 1.64
C ALA A 586 14.52 0.80 0.96
N ASP A 587 13.21 1.00 0.94
CA ASP A 587 12.24 0.05 0.36
C ASP A 587 12.50 -0.31 -1.11
N ARG A 588 13.07 0.63 -1.89
CA ARG A 588 13.50 0.39 -3.28
C ARG A 588 14.61 -0.65 -3.42
N HIS A 589 15.36 -0.91 -2.33
CA HIS A 589 16.42 -1.91 -2.23
C HIS A 589 15.98 -3.16 -1.45
N ALA A 590 14.68 -3.30 -1.16
CA ALA A 590 14.16 -4.47 -0.50
C ALA A 590 14.36 -5.71 -1.38
N GLY A 591 14.93 -6.76 -0.79
CA GLY A 591 15.03 -8.06 -1.43
C GLY A 591 13.74 -8.86 -1.33
N TYR A 592 13.71 -9.98 -2.04
CA TYR A 592 12.66 -10.99 -1.92
C TYR A 592 13.22 -12.25 -1.27
N VAL A 593 12.43 -12.84 -0.37
CA VAL A 593 12.56 -14.25 0.02
C VAL A 593 11.66 -15.10 -0.86
N ARG A 594 11.94 -16.37 -0.99
CA ARG A 594 11.09 -17.32 -1.73
C ARG A 594 10.26 -18.12 -0.72
N ILE A 595 8.94 -18.11 -0.91
CA ILE A 595 7.98 -18.84 -0.08
C ILE A 595 7.32 -19.94 -0.89
N ALA A 596 6.85 -21.00 -0.21
CA ALA A 596 6.15 -22.09 -0.86
C ALA A 596 4.92 -21.58 -1.64
N SER A 597 4.73 -22.11 -2.84
CA SER A 597 3.59 -21.76 -3.69
C SER A 597 2.38 -22.66 -3.38
N PRO A 598 1.22 -22.09 -3.02
CA PRO A 598 0.01 -22.88 -2.86
C PRO A 598 -0.53 -23.43 -4.20
N LEU A 599 -0.05 -22.92 -5.33
CA LEU A 599 -0.37 -23.45 -6.66
C LEU A 599 0.19 -24.87 -6.88
N ALA A 600 1.28 -25.24 -6.21
CA ALA A 600 1.81 -26.59 -6.23
C ALA A 600 0.86 -27.58 -5.53
N SER A 601 0.27 -27.18 -4.41
CA SER A 601 -0.72 -28.00 -3.68
C SER A 601 -2.02 -28.14 -4.48
N ALA A 602 -2.47 -27.10 -5.17
CA ALA A 602 -3.61 -27.15 -6.07
C ALA A 602 -3.39 -28.12 -7.25
N LEU A 603 -2.18 -28.14 -7.81
CA LEU A 603 -1.80 -29.10 -8.85
C LEU A 603 -1.90 -30.57 -8.37
N LEU A 604 -1.41 -30.86 -7.17
CA LEU A 604 -1.48 -32.20 -6.60
C LEU A 604 -2.93 -32.64 -6.33
N SER A 605 -3.78 -31.73 -5.88
CA SER A 605 -5.21 -31.99 -5.66
C SER A 605 -5.95 -32.30 -6.97
N GLU A 606 -5.67 -31.54 -8.04
CA GLU A 606 -6.25 -31.80 -9.38
C GLU A 606 -5.79 -33.15 -9.95
N ALA A 607 -4.51 -33.49 -9.80
CA ALA A 607 -3.97 -34.76 -10.25
C ALA A 607 -4.60 -35.97 -9.51
N ALA A 608 -4.83 -35.82 -8.21
CA ALA A 608 -5.50 -36.85 -7.40
C ALA A 608 -6.97 -37.10 -7.85
N HIS A 609 -7.71 -36.03 -8.22
CA HIS A 609 -9.08 -36.13 -8.74
C HIS A 609 -9.13 -36.82 -10.11
N VAL A 610 -8.14 -36.56 -10.97
CA VAL A 610 -8.01 -37.21 -12.28
C VAL A 610 -7.67 -38.69 -12.14
N MET A 611 -6.87 -39.08 -11.14
CA MET A 611 -6.46 -40.48 -10.89
C MET A 611 -7.53 -41.30 -10.20
N HIS A 612 -8.52 -40.68 -9.54
CA HIS A 612 -9.62 -41.35 -8.87
C HIS A 612 -10.99 -40.73 -9.23
N PRO A 613 -11.49 -40.90 -10.45
CA PRO A 613 -12.76 -40.28 -10.88
C PRO A 613 -14.02 -41.00 -10.31
N GLY A 614 -13.92 -41.75 -9.22
CA GLY A 614 -15.00 -42.63 -8.79
C GLY A 614 -15.26 -42.83 -7.29
N SER A 615 -14.68 -42.01 -6.40
CA SER A 615 -14.94 -42.20 -4.95
C SER A 615 -15.77 -41.07 -4.31
N SER A 616 -16.89 -40.71 -4.92
CA SER A 616 -17.98 -39.99 -4.24
C SER A 616 -19.17 -40.91 -4.10
N ARG A 617 -19.24 -41.63 -2.98
CA ARG A 617 -20.48 -42.16 -2.39
C ARG A 617 -20.53 -41.83 -0.92
#